data_80b170483dc79c19d76dbc6e7d86d7aa
#
_entry.id   80b170483dc79c19d76dbc6e7d86d7aa
#
_cell.length_a   1.000
_cell.length_b   1.000
_cell.length_c   1.000
_cell.angle_alpha   90.00
_cell.angle_beta   90.00
_cell.angle_gamma   90.00
#
_symmetry.space_group_name_H-M   'P 1'
#
loop_
_entity.id
_entity.type
_entity.pdbx_description
1 polymer ?
#
loop_
_entity_poly.entity_id
_entity_poly.type
_entity_poly.pdbx_seq_one_letter_code
_entity_poly.pdbx_strand_id
1 'polypeptide(L)'
;MQTRGARRAMVAAATCGFFLAAVAACGGTPDQVHHYGDIPRPGGPTGTARPSPPVVQSRVPGIGDRTWQRIPVGARQIVAVFGDDKTSPDSTLVLYEKHGAKWEPQMSWPAHNGKRGWAIEHRENDERSPVGVFTLSDAGGVLDDPGTRLPYTQDEDAFISPFYWEEAHWHDFDYVIAIDYNRLRGTRPDDPTRPLGQSKGGGIWLHLDHGDGTLGCVSVPESAMEYLLRRLDPKDKPVIVMGDKANLRL
;
A
#
# COMPACT_ATOMS: atom_id res chain seq x y z
N MET A 1 0.81 7.90 54.02
CA MET A 1 -0.62 8.05 54.34
C MET A 1 -1.38 7.64 53.08
N GLN A 2 -2.03 6.47 53.16
CA GLN A 2 -2.72 5.82 52.04
C GLN A 2 -4.10 6.42 51.84
N THR A 3 -4.55 6.57 50.59
CA THR A 3 -5.98 6.44 50.27
C THR A 3 -6.15 5.74 48.93
N ARG A 4 -6.71 4.56 48.99
CA ARG A 4 -7.23 3.73 47.91
C ARG A 4 -8.55 4.32 47.42
N GLY A 5 -8.74 4.45 46.11
CA GLY A 5 -10.01 4.83 45.47
C GLY A 5 -10.41 3.78 44.41
N ALA A 6 -11.60 3.23 44.62
CA ALA A 6 -12.12 1.98 44.07
C ALA A 6 -12.49 2.01 42.57
N ARG A 7 -12.31 0.84 41.97
CA ARG A 7 -12.81 0.43 40.65
C ARG A 7 -14.35 0.34 40.62
N ARG A 8 -14.99 0.86 39.60
CA ARG A 8 -16.35 0.48 39.23
C ARG A 8 -16.36 -0.11 37.82
N ALA A 9 -16.61 -1.40 37.77
CA ALA A 9 -16.92 -2.13 36.55
C ALA A 9 -18.40 -1.89 36.21
N MET A 10 -18.69 -1.53 34.97
CA MET A 10 -20.04 -1.58 34.39
C MET A 10 -20.11 -2.73 33.40
N VAL A 11 -20.97 -3.69 33.74
CA VAL A 11 -21.41 -4.79 32.86
C VAL A 11 -22.58 -4.27 32.04
N ALA A 12 -22.52 -4.32 30.72
CA ALA A 12 -23.67 -4.11 29.86
C ALA A 12 -24.02 -5.44 29.20
N ALA A 13 -25.24 -5.89 29.45
CA ALA A 13 -25.83 -7.12 28.90
C ALA A 13 -26.29 -6.92 27.49
N ALA A 14 -25.95 -7.86 26.61
CA ALA A 14 -26.44 -7.95 25.24
C ALA A 14 -27.73 -8.79 25.20
N THR A 15 -28.80 -8.22 24.62
CA THR A 15 -30.06 -8.94 24.32
C THR A 15 -30.05 -9.37 22.85
N CYS A 16 -30.11 -10.69 22.64
CA CYS A 16 -30.38 -11.32 21.34
C CYS A 16 -31.85 -11.13 20.94
N GLY A 17 -32.09 -10.59 19.75
CA GLY A 17 -33.39 -10.59 19.09
C GLY A 17 -33.38 -11.53 17.89
N PHE A 18 -34.09 -12.65 17.98
CA PHE A 18 -34.39 -13.56 16.88
C PHE A 18 -35.56 -13.00 16.05
N PHE A 19 -35.41 -12.84 14.74
CA PHE A 19 -36.54 -12.69 13.82
C PHE A 19 -36.68 -13.94 12.95
N LEU A 20 -37.78 -14.66 13.15
CA LEU A 20 -38.30 -15.68 12.25
C LEU A 20 -39.06 -14.98 11.11
N ALA A 21 -38.76 -15.28 9.86
CA ALA A 21 -39.58 -14.95 8.72
C ALA A 21 -40.28 -16.21 8.19
N ALA A 22 -41.60 -16.18 8.17
CA ALA A 22 -42.46 -17.25 7.72
C ALA A 22 -42.60 -17.27 6.20
N VAL A 23 -42.60 -18.50 5.65
CA VAL A 23 -42.88 -18.82 4.26
C VAL A 23 -44.38 -18.93 4.07
N ALA A 24 -44.97 -18.26 3.06
CA ALA A 24 -46.32 -18.52 2.58
C ALA A 24 -46.28 -19.01 1.14
N ALA A 25 -46.69 -20.25 0.95
CA ALA A 25 -46.96 -20.85 -0.35
C ALA A 25 -48.46 -20.66 -0.69
N CYS A 26 -48.78 -20.27 -1.93
CA CYS A 26 -50.09 -20.46 -2.51
C CYS A 26 -49.93 -20.93 -3.94
N GLY A 27 -50.50 -22.10 -4.20
CA GLY A 27 -50.61 -22.76 -5.49
C GLY A 27 -51.78 -22.29 -6.33
N GLY A 28 -51.76 -22.64 -7.60
CA GLY A 28 -52.87 -22.49 -8.55
C GLY A 28 -52.45 -23.04 -9.90
N THR A 29 -52.98 -24.19 -10.24
CA THR A 29 -53.01 -24.83 -11.57
C THR A 29 -54.44 -24.79 -12.11
N PRO A 30 -54.76 -25.26 -13.33
CA PRO A 30 -54.13 -25.13 -14.65
C PRO A 30 -55.18 -24.70 -15.71
N ASP A 31 -54.75 -24.36 -16.90
CA ASP A 31 -55.57 -24.61 -18.09
C ASP A 31 -54.74 -24.93 -19.33
N GLN A 32 -55.08 -26.01 -19.98
CA GLN A 32 -54.53 -26.58 -21.19
C GLN A 32 -55.04 -25.86 -22.43
N VAL A 33 -54.19 -25.48 -23.35
CA VAL A 33 -54.56 -25.40 -24.78
C VAL A 33 -53.42 -25.99 -25.63
N HIS A 34 -53.77 -27.09 -26.31
CA HIS A 34 -52.93 -27.69 -27.33
C HIS A 34 -52.83 -26.82 -28.58
N HIS A 35 -51.60 -26.51 -29.04
CA HIS A 35 -51.34 -26.25 -30.46
C HIS A 35 -50.17 -27.07 -30.95
N TYR A 36 -50.51 -27.84 -31.98
CA TYR A 36 -49.62 -28.67 -32.77
C TYR A 36 -48.72 -27.82 -33.67
N GLY A 37 -47.44 -28.22 -33.76
CA GLY A 37 -46.60 -27.99 -34.95
C GLY A 37 -45.59 -26.88 -34.86
N ASP A 38 -44.34 -27.29 -34.51
CA ASP A 38 -43.18 -26.95 -35.33
C ASP A 38 -41.98 -27.74 -34.80
N ILE A 39 -41.36 -28.50 -35.70
CA ILE A 39 -40.16 -29.30 -35.42
C ILE A 39 -38.95 -28.35 -35.41
N PRO A 40 -38.20 -28.23 -34.31
CA PRO A 40 -36.97 -27.43 -34.32
C PRO A 40 -35.88 -28.18 -35.10
N ARG A 41 -35.28 -27.52 -36.07
CA ARG A 41 -34.04 -27.95 -36.73
C ARG A 41 -32.91 -28.08 -35.66
N PRO A 42 -32.03 -29.10 -35.80
CA PRO A 42 -30.88 -29.22 -34.91
C PRO A 42 -29.95 -28.01 -35.11
N GLY A 43 -29.81 -27.21 -34.06
CA GLY A 43 -28.85 -26.11 -33.98
C GLY A 43 -27.43 -26.68 -34.14
N GLY A 44 -26.66 -26.04 -34.99
CA GLY A 44 -25.22 -26.31 -35.18
C GLY A 44 -24.44 -26.14 -33.89
N PRO A 45 -23.22 -26.67 -33.82
CA PRO A 45 -22.42 -26.68 -32.60
C PRO A 45 -22.16 -25.27 -32.09
N THR A 46 -22.66 -24.99 -30.89
CA THR A 46 -22.25 -23.78 -30.12
C THR A 46 -20.74 -23.87 -29.92
N GLY A 47 -20.03 -23.01 -30.66
CA GLY A 47 -18.59 -22.87 -30.50
C GLY A 47 -18.28 -22.49 -29.04
N THR A 48 -17.74 -23.43 -28.29
CA THR A 48 -17.14 -23.18 -27.00
C THR A 48 -16.04 -22.13 -27.21
N ALA A 49 -16.26 -20.93 -26.69
CA ALA A 49 -15.26 -19.87 -26.70
C ALA A 49 -14.00 -20.44 -26.01
N ARG A 50 -12.93 -20.55 -26.80
CA ARG A 50 -11.61 -20.96 -26.29
C ARG A 50 -11.22 -19.97 -25.22
N PRO A 51 -10.84 -20.39 -23.99
CA PRO A 51 -10.36 -19.47 -22.97
C PRO A 51 -9.21 -18.66 -23.55
N SER A 52 -9.31 -17.33 -23.49
CA SER A 52 -8.21 -16.46 -23.88
C SER A 52 -6.97 -16.85 -23.06
N PRO A 53 -5.78 -16.98 -23.67
CA PRO A 53 -4.58 -17.25 -22.91
C PRO A 53 -4.40 -16.18 -21.84
N PRO A 54 -3.92 -16.54 -20.63
CA PRO A 54 -3.70 -15.58 -19.57
C PRO A 54 -2.79 -14.48 -20.09
N VAL A 55 -3.22 -13.22 -19.92
CA VAL A 55 -2.42 -12.05 -20.29
C VAL A 55 -1.14 -12.11 -19.45
N VAL A 56 -0.02 -12.38 -20.10
CA VAL A 56 1.29 -12.41 -19.45
C VAL A 56 1.62 -10.95 -19.12
N GLN A 57 1.46 -10.55 -17.87
CA GLN A 57 1.80 -9.21 -17.40
C GLN A 57 3.33 -9.07 -17.36
N SER A 58 3.89 -8.59 -18.47
CA SER A 58 5.32 -8.24 -18.53
C SER A 58 5.65 -6.96 -17.77
N ARG A 59 4.64 -6.23 -17.31
CA ARG A 59 4.74 -4.96 -16.59
C ARG A 59 3.77 -4.90 -15.43
N VAL A 60 4.05 -4.04 -14.45
CA VAL A 60 3.14 -3.75 -13.35
C VAL A 60 1.94 -2.94 -13.87
N PRO A 61 0.70 -3.39 -13.62
CA PRO A 61 -0.50 -2.66 -14.04
C PRO A 61 -0.54 -1.25 -13.43
N GLY A 62 -1.03 -0.29 -14.21
CA GLY A 62 -1.18 1.10 -13.74
C GLY A 62 0.09 1.94 -13.85
N ILE A 63 1.22 1.36 -14.27
CA ILE A 63 2.47 2.08 -14.56
C ILE A 63 2.62 2.23 -16.07
N GLY A 64 2.57 3.47 -16.56
CA GLY A 64 2.69 3.83 -17.97
C GLY A 64 4.15 3.86 -18.45
N ASP A 65 4.33 4.08 -19.76
CA ASP A 65 5.63 3.95 -20.42
C ASP A 65 6.69 4.89 -19.86
N ARG A 66 6.33 6.14 -19.62
CA ARG A 66 7.25 7.16 -19.10
C ARG A 66 7.79 6.82 -17.72
N THR A 67 6.91 6.33 -16.85
CA THR A 67 7.29 5.92 -15.49
C THR A 67 8.07 4.61 -15.54
N TRP A 68 7.63 3.66 -16.38
CA TRP A 68 8.27 2.36 -16.55
C TRP A 68 9.73 2.46 -16.99
N GLN A 69 10.05 3.36 -17.93
CA GLN A 69 11.41 3.60 -18.42
C GLN A 69 12.39 4.08 -17.35
N ARG A 70 11.88 4.62 -16.23
CA ARG A 70 12.69 5.06 -15.09
C ARG A 70 13.03 3.94 -14.12
N ILE A 71 12.34 2.78 -14.22
CA ILE A 71 12.63 1.62 -13.38
C ILE A 71 13.94 0.99 -13.85
N PRO A 72 14.94 0.80 -12.96
CA PRO A 72 16.20 0.17 -13.33
C PRO A 72 15.98 -1.23 -13.91
N VAL A 73 16.67 -1.56 -15.02
CA VAL A 73 16.52 -2.85 -15.72
C VAL A 73 16.77 -4.05 -14.82
N GLY A 74 17.63 -3.90 -13.81
CA GLY A 74 17.93 -4.96 -12.85
C GLY A 74 16.98 -5.06 -11.67
N ALA A 75 15.95 -4.21 -11.56
CA ALA A 75 14.98 -4.28 -10.48
C ALA A 75 14.15 -5.56 -10.59
N ARG A 76 13.97 -6.25 -9.46
CA ARG A 76 13.17 -7.46 -9.34
C ARG A 76 12.08 -7.33 -8.28
N GLN A 77 12.11 -6.28 -7.47
CA GLN A 77 11.08 -5.93 -6.50
C GLN A 77 10.62 -4.48 -6.74
N ILE A 78 9.32 -4.27 -6.81
CA ILE A 78 8.68 -2.96 -6.96
C ILE A 78 7.64 -2.79 -5.85
N VAL A 79 7.86 -1.82 -4.99
CA VAL A 79 6.82 -1.28 -4.10
C VAL A 79 6.09 -0.19 -4.89
N ALA A 80 4.88 -0.46 -5.36
CA ALA A 80 4.07 0.52 -6.10
C ALA A 80 3.07 1.18 -5.15
N VAL A 81 3.11 2.51 -5.05
CA VAL A 81 2.18 3.32 -4.25
C VAL A 81 1.30 4.13 -5.20
N PHE A 82 0.04 3.76 -5.27
CA PHE A 82 -0.96 4.36 -6.13
C PHE A 82 -1.84 5.31 -5.32
N GLY A 83 -1.58 6.60 -5.38
CA GLY A 83 -2.44 7.63 -4.77
C GLY A 83 -3.79 7.70 -5.46
N ASP A 84 -4.86 7.83 -4.70
CA ASP A 84 -6.21 7.85 -5.24
C ASP A 84 -6.46 9.06 -6.13
N ASP A 85 -5.93 10.22 -5.73
CA ASP A 85 -6.00 11.47 -6.48
C ASP A 85 -4.72 12.30 -6.26
N LYS A 86 -4.50 13.31 -7.08
CA LYS A 86 -3.35 14.21 -6.98
C LYS A 86 -3.26 14.95 -5.64
N THR A 87 -4.40 15.20 -5.01
CA THR A 87 -4.52 15.97 -3.75
C THR A 87 -4.99 15.13 -2.57
N SER A 88 -5.28 13.84 -2.78
CA SER A 88 -5.68 12.91 -1.72
C SER A 88 -4.47 12.44 -0.91
N PRO A 89 -4.59 12.32 0.41
CA PRO A 89 -3.63 11.61 1.24
C PRO A 89 -3.73 10.09 1.10
N ASP A 90 -4.81 9.57 0.55
CA ASP A 90 -5.10 8.14 0.51
C ASP A 90 -4.41 7.45 -0.67
N SER A 91 -3.88 6.28 -0.40
CA SER A 91 -3.13 5.47 -1.36
C SER A 91 -3.35 3.97 -1.14
N THR A 92 -2.96 3.20 -2.14
CA THR A 92 -2.79 1.75 -2.03
C THR A 92 -1.33 1.40 -2.34
N LEU A 93 -0.69 0.68 -1.43
CA LEU A 93 0.64 0.12 -1.63
C LEU A 93 0.54 -1.34 -2.06
N VAL A 94 1.28 -1.73 -3.11
CA VAL A 94 1.34 -3.11 -3.61
C VAL A 94 2.81 -3.50 -3.80
N LEU A 95 3.22 -4.63 -3.22
CA LEU A 95 4.52 -5.22 -3.53
C LEU A 95 4.39 -6.13 -4.74
N TYR A 96 5.22 -5.90 -5.76
CA TYR A 96 5.40 -6.77 -6.92
C TYR A 96 6.78 -7.41 -6.94
N GLU A 97 6.82 -8.67 -7.31
CA GLU A 97 8.08 -9.40 -7.53
C GLU A 97 8.16 -9.94 -8.95
N LYS A 98 9.39 -10.00 -9.47
CA LYS A 98 9.67 -10.46 -10.82
C LYS A 98 9.99 -11.94 -10.85
N HIS A 99 9.12 -12.73 -11.46
CA HIS A 99 9.29 -14.16 -11.71
C HIS A 99 9.50 -14.41 -13.21
N GLY A 100 10.74 -14.67 -13.61
CA GLY A 100 11.11 -14.73 -15.02
C GLY A 100 10.88 -13.38 -15.73
N ALA A 101 9.97 -13.36 -16.71
CA ALA A 101 9.58 -12.13 -17.43
C ALA A 101 8.33 -11.45 -16.86
N LYS A 102 7.71 -12.02 -15.83
CA LYS A 102 6.44 -11.55 -15.27
C LYS A 102 6.63 -10.80 -13.97
N TRP A 103 5.80 -9.79 -13.75
CA TRP A 103 5.63 -9.12 -12.46
C TRP A 103 4.35 -9.63 -11.82
N GLU A 104 4.47 -10.14 -10.60
CA GLU A 104 3.37 -10.74 -9.85
C GLU A 104 3.15 -9.97 -8.55
N PRO A 105 1.89 -9.54 -8.26
CA PRO A 105 1.58 -8.91 -6.99
C PRO A 105 1.68 -9.94 -5.87
N GLN A 106 2.36 -9.58 -4.79
CA GLN A 106 2.54 -10.42 -3.62
C GLN A 106 1.52 -10.06 -2.53
N MET A 107 1.50 -8.79 -2.15
CA MET A 107 0.64 -8.27 -1.09
C MET A 107 0.22 -6.84 -1.42
N SER A 108 -0.92 -6.42 -0.85
CA SER A 108 -1.48 -5.07 -0.99
C SER A 108 -2.03 -4.58 0.35
N TRP A 109 -1.81 -3.29 0.65
CA TRP A 109 -2.26 -2.65 1.87
C TRP A 109 -2.79 -1.24 1.60
N PRO A 110 -3.71 -0.71 2.43
CA PRO A 110 -3.97 0.71 2.48
C PRO A 110 -2.69 1.45 2.90
N ALA A 111 -2.55 2.68 2.45
CA ALA A 111 -1.42 3.55 2.75
C ALA A 111 -1.86 5.00 2.77
N HIS A 112 -1.14 5.85 3.50
CA HIS A 112 -1.29 7.30 3.36
C HIS A 112 0.00 7.91 2.81
N ASN A 113 -0.16 8.99 2.05
CA ASN A 113 0.91 9.84 1.54
C ASN A 113 0.80 11.24 2.11
N GLY A 114 1.52 12.21 1.58
CA GLY A 114 1.46 13.59 2.07
C GLY A 114 0.04 14.14 2.20
N LYS A 115 -0.27 14.87 3.28
CA LYS A 115 -1.60 15.46 3.59
C LYS A 115 -2.20 16.24 2.41
N ARG A 116 -1.36 16.83 1.58
CA ARG A 116 -1.77 17.59 0.38
C ARG A 116 -1.57 16.81 -0.93
N GLY A 117 -1.39 15.48 -0.84
CA GLY A 117 -1.27 14.59 -1.98
C GLY A 117 0.14 14.51 -2.53
N TRP A 118 0.32 14.68 -3.85
CA TRP A 118 1.52 14.36 -4.60
C TRP A 118 2.11 15.57 -5.32
N ALA A 119 3.44 15.61 -5.46
CA ALA A 119 4.16 16.63 -6.19
C ALA A 119 5.24 16.04 -7.11
N ILE A 120 5.22 16.40 -8.41
CA ILE A 120 6.33 16.11 -9.35
C ILE A 120 7.55 16.96 -8.96
N GLU A 121 7.32 18.21 -8.60
CA GLU A 121 8.34 19.17 -8.13
C GLU A 121 8.18 19.37 -6.62
N HIS A 122 8.45 18.30 -5.86
CA HIS A 122 8.39 18.35 -4.39
C HIS A 122 9.35 19.40 -3.81
N ARG A 123 8.92 20.06 -2.74
CA ARG A 123 9.67 21.07 -2.01
C ARG A 123 9.57 20.83 -0.52
N GLU A 124 10.57 21.26 0.20
CA GLU A 124 10.57 21.26 1.66
C GLU A 124 9.27 21.92 2.19
N ASN A 125 8.61 21.28 3.15
CA ASN A 125 7.39 21.73 3.81
C ASN A 125 6.15 21.90 2.90
N ASP A 126 6.08 21.25 1.73
CA ASP A 126 4.90 21.32 0.86
C ASP A 126 3.79 20.33 1.25
N GLU A 127 4.05 19.46 2.24
CA GLU A 127 3.14 18.42 2.75
C GLU A 127 2.67 17.45 1.64
N ARG A 128 3.50 17.23 0.61
CA ARG A 128 3.23 16.35 -0.51
C ARG A 128 4.29 15.29 -0.63
N SER A 129 3.90 14.10 -1.04
CA SER A 129 4.87 13.06 -1.38
C SER A 129 5.42 13.26 -2.79
N PRO A 130 6.72 13.03 -3.02
CA PRO A 130 7.32 13.17 -4.34
C PRO A 130 6.81 12.08 -5.30
N VAL A 131 6.47 12.47 -6.54
CA VAL A 131 6.13 11.55 -7.61
C VAL A 131 7.40 11.03 -8.28
N GLY A 132 7.57 9.72 -8.35
CA GLY A 132 8.73 9.19 -9.06
C GLY A 132 9.02 7.71 -8.87
N VAL A 133 10.23 7.36 -9.31
CA VAL A 133 10.84 6.06 -9.12
C VAL A 133 12.12 6.26 -8.31
N PHE A 134 12.21 5.62 -7.15
CA PHE A 134 13.34 5.73 -6.23
C PHE A 134 13.79 4.35 -5.78
N THR A 135 15.03 4.19 -5.38
CA THR A 135 15.51 2.93 -4.79
C THR A 135 15.18 2.90 -3.29
N LEU A 136 15.16 1.68 -2.74
CA LEU A 136 15.04 1.41 -1.31
C LEU A 136 16.34 0.73 -0.89
N SER A 137 17.20 1.43 -0.15
CA SER A 137 18.56 0.96 0.11
C SER A 137 18.86 0.69 1.57
N ASP A 138 18.15 1.32 2.49
CA ASP A 138 18.45 1.31 3.92
C ASP A 138 17.18 1.31 4.75
N ALA A 139 17.23 0.75 5.94
CA ALA A 139 16.15 0.68 6.90
C ALA A 139 16.65 1.04 8.30
N GLY A 140 15.72 1.25 9.22
CA GLY A 140 16.03 1.51 10.61
C GLY A 140 14.78 1.68 11.46
N GLY A 141 14.92 2.23 12.65
CA GLY A 141 13.81 2.53 13.55
C GLY A 141 14.23 2.52 15.02
N VAL A 142 13.22 2.75 15.86
CA VAL A 142 13.35 2.65 17.32
C VAL A 142 13.50 1.18 17.74
N LEU A 143 12.71 0.28 17.13
CA LEU A 143 12.63 -1.12 17.50
C LEU A 143 13.79 -1.94 16.92
N ASP A 144 13.99 -3.13 17.49
CA ASP A 144 14.97 -4.12 17.02
C ASP A 144 14.69 -4.53 15.56
N ASP A 145 15.76 -4.90 14.84
CA ASP A 145 15.65 -5.43 13.48
C ASP A 145 14.69 -6.64 13.42
N PRO A 146 13.57 -6.55 12.70
CA PRO A 146 12.60 -7.65 12.59
C PRO A 146 13.06 -8.79 11.67
N GLY A 147 14.32 -8.81 11.24
CA GLY A 147 14.91 -9.76 10.31
C GLY A 147 14.97 -9.22 8.87
N THR A 148 15.27 -7.94 8.70
CA THR A 148 15.45 -7.31 7.38
C THR A 148 16.70 -7.81 6.67
N ARG A 149 16.69 -7.71 5.33
CA ARG A 149 17.88 -7.94 4.50
C ARG A 149 18.53 -6.63 4.04
N LEU A 150 17.82 -5.51 4.21
CA LEU A 150 18.39 -4.17 4.04
C LEU A 150 19.36 -3.88 5.19
N PRO A 151 20.40 -3.07 4.99
CA PRO A 151 21.14 -2.50 6.12
C PRO A 151 20.16 -1.83 7.09
N TYR A 152 20.23 -2.21 8.37
CA TYR A 152 19.33 -1.72 9.40
C TYR A 152 20.06 -0.93 10.46
N THR A 153 19.55 0.25 10.79
CA THR A 153 20.05 1.09 11.87
C THR A 153 18.99 1.18 12.97
N GLN A 154 19.23 0.48 14.08
CA GLN A 154 18.46 0.70 15.29
C GLN A 154 19.04 1.88 16.05
N ASP A 155 18.25 2.90 16.33
CA ASP A 155 18.70 4.08 17.05
C ASP A 155 17.49 4.83 17.63
N GLU A 156 17.20 4.60 18.92
CA GLU A 156 16.07 5.23 19.60
C GLU A 156 16.18 6.76 19.55
N ASP A 157 17.35 7.31 19.80
CA ASP A 157 17.55 8.78 19.85
C ASP A 157 17.33 9.45 18.49
N ALA A 158 17.64 8.73 17.39
CA ALA A 158 17.52 9.25 16.02
C ALA A 158 16.12 9.13 15.44
N PHE A 159 15.34 8.11 15.87
CA PHE A 159 14.03 7.80 15.29
C PHE A 159 12.85 8.07 16.23
N ILE A 160 13.07 8.38 17.52
CA ILE A 160 11.98 8.70 18.42
C ILE A 160 11.19 9.92 17.92
N SER A 161 9.87 9.79 17.88
CA SER A 161 8.99 10.92 17.57
C SER A 161 9.10 11.99 18.65
N PRO A 162 9.05 13.28 18.28
CA PRO A 162 9.10 14.37 19.28
C PRO A 162 7.97 14.23 20.29
N PHE A 163 8.27 14.33 21.57
CA PHE A 163 7.33 14.16 22.68
C PHE A 163 6.14 15.15 22.67
N TYR A 164 6.25 16.25 21.93
CA TYR A 164 5.21 17.27 21.77
C TYR A 164 4.24 16.96 20.61
N TRP A 165 4.48 15.89 19.88
CA TRP A 165 3.52 15.39 18.90
C TRP A 165 2.37 14.67 19.59
N GLU A 166 1.23 14.56 18.91
CA GLU A 166 0.08 13.79 19.40
C GLU A 166 0.47 12.30 19.59
N GLU A 167 -0.13 11.64 20.57
CA GLU A 167 0.16 10.25 20.94
C GLU A 167 0.07 9.29 19.73
N ALA A 168 -0.84 9.57 18.80
CA ALA A 168 -0.98 8.79 17.57
C ALA A 168 0.30 8.72 16.72
N HIS A 169 1.22 9.67 16.87
CA HIS A 169 2.47 9.76 16.11
C HIS A 169 3.70 9.20 16.85
N TRP A 170 3.56 8.76 18.10
CA TRP A 170 4.72 8.35 18.89
C TRP A 170 5.42 7.09 18.37
N HIS A 171 4.70 6.28 17.61
CA HIS A 171 5.19 5.03 17.02
C HIS A 171 5.46 5.11 15.51
N ASP A 172 5.35 6.29 14.90
CA ASP A 172 5.49 6.45 13.45
C ASP A 172 6.81 5.87 12.93
N PHE A 173 7.89 6.03 13.69
CA PHE A 173 9.23 5.64 13.28
C PHE A 173 9.79 4.43 14.04
N ASP A 174 8.92 3.62 14.66
CA ASP A 174 9.30 2.33 15.22
C ASP A 174 10.00 1.46 14.17
N TYR A 175 9.54 1.54 12.91
CA TYR A 175 10.20 1.01 11.73
C TYR A 175 10.17 2.02 10.58
N VAL A 176 11.30 2.17 9.88
CA VAL A 176 11.40 2.98 8.67
C VAL A 176 12.15 2.25 7.56
N ILE A 177 11.76 2.52 6.30
CA ILE A 177 12.54 2.17 5.11
C ILE A 177 12.79 3.47 4.36
N ALA A 178 14.07 3.80 4.13
CA ALA A 178 14.44 5.02 3.44
C ALA A 178 14.09 4.96 1.95
N ILE A 179 13.38 5.98 1.47
CA ILE A 179 13.12 6.22 0.05
C ILE A 179 14.23 7.13 -0.46
N ASP A 180 14.96 6.71 -1.50
CA ASP A 180 16.13 7.42 -2.00
C ASP A 180 15.78 8.67 -2.83
N TYR A 181 14.84 9.47 -2.31
CA TYR A 181 14.54 10.81 -2.80
C TYR A 181 15.45 11.83 -2.09
N ASN A 182 16.24 12.58 -2.84
CA ASN A 182 17.13 13.63 -2.34
C ASN A 182 17.96 13.22 -1.10
N ARG A 183 18.50 12.00 -1.10
CA ARG A 183 19.39 11.49 -0.05
C ARG A 183 20.62 10.80 -0.64
N LEU A 184 21.65 10.65 0.16
CA LEU A 184 22.83 9.87 -0.18
C LEU A 184 22.53 8.38 0.07
N ARG A 185 22.55 7.57 -0.97
CA ARG A 185 22.26 6.13 -0.88
C ARG A 185 23.34 5.39 -0.10
N GLY A 186 22.93 4.38 0.66
CA GLY A 186 23.85 3.57 1.46
C GLY A 186 24.33 4.28 2.71
N THR A 187 23.63 5.34 3.16
CA THR A 187 23.80 5.97 4.46
C THR A 187 22.63 5.60 5.36
N ARG A 188 22.73 5.93 6.64
CA ARG A 188 21.61 5.76 7.59
C ARG A 188 20.36 6.49 7.11
N PRO A 189 19.13 6.01 7.39
CA PRO A 189 17.89 6.70 6.98
C PRO A 189 17.80 8.15 7.45
N ASP A 190 18.36 8.46 8.61
CA ASP A 190 18.36 9.78 9.25
C ASP A 190 19.48 10.72 8.76
N ASP A 191 20.34 10.29 7.81
CA ASP A 191 21.40 11.14 7.25
C ASP A 191 20.80 12.43 6.62
N PRO A 192 21.24 13.63 7.09
CA PRO A 192 20.66 14.90 6.67
C PRO A 192 21.14 15.37 5.29
N THR A 193 22.03 14.63 4.64
CA THR A 193 22.61 15.04 3.33
C THR A 193 21.53 15.13 2.26
N ARG A 194 21.49 16.27 1.57
CA ARG A 194 20.49 16.58 0.52
C ARG A 194 21.22 16.95 -0.78
N PRO A 195 21.59 15.96 -1.63
CA PRO A 195 22.37 16.20 -2.86
C PRO A 195 21.73 17.18 -3.85
N LEU A 196 20.39 17.25 -3.89
CA LEU A 196 19.65 18.18 -4.76
C LEU A 196 19.36 19.52 -4.09
N GLY A 197 19.90 19.75 -2.89
CA GLY A 197 19.71 20.95 -2.08
C GLY A 197 18.53 20.86 -1.11
N GLN A 198 18.59 21.66 -0.03
CA GLN A 198 17.60 21.65 1.06
C GLN A 198 16.18 22.00 0.58
N SER A 199 16.06 22.95 -0.36
CA SER A 199 14.75 23.40 -0.88
C SER A 199 13.92 22.30 -1.55
N LYS A 200 14.55 21.18 -1.91
CA LYS A 200 13.88 19.99 -2.46
C LYS A 200 13.37 19.04 -1.39
N GLY A 201 13.55 19.37 -0.12
CA GLY A 201 13.18 18.47 0.98
C GLY A 201 14.04 17.20 1.04
N GLY A 202 13.58 16.23 1.79
CA GLY A 202 14.25 14.94 1.99
C GLY A 202 13.76 14.29 3.28
N GLY A 203 14.40 13.18 3.70
CA GLY A 203 13.89 12.41 4.83
C GLY A 203 12.54 11.78 4.50
N ILE A 204 12.37 11.33 3.26
CA ILE A 204 11.14 10.67 2.80
C ILE A 204 11.29 9.17 3.08
N TRP A 205 10.41 8.63 3.89
CA TRP A 205 10.44 7.24 4.34
C TRP A 205 9.11 6.51 4.10
N LEU A 206 9.15 5.18 4.05
CA LEU A 206 8.04 4.34 4.46
C LEU A 206 8.11 4.23 5.99
N HIS A 207 6.99 4.39 6.71
CA HIS A 207 6.91 4.28 8.16
C HIS A 207 5.54 3.77 8.63
N LEU A 208 5.34 3.60 9.95
CA LEU A 208 4.08 3.13 10.50
C LEU A 208 2.97 4.17 10.31
N ASP A 209 1.77 3.68 10.10
CA ASP A 209 0.59 4.50 9.85
C ASP A 209 -0.05 4.98 11.14
N HIS A 210 -0.42 6.25 11.18
CA HIS A 210 -1.14 6.91 12.26
C HIS A 210 -2.59 7.28 11.89
N GLY A 211 -3.07 6.79 10.72
CA GLY A 211 -4.47 6.94 10.28
C GLY A 211 -4.79 8.25 9.56
N ASP A 212 -3.78 9.03 9.17
CA ASP A 212 -3.92 10.29 8.43
C ASP A 212 -2.73 10.49 7.46
N GLY A 213 -2.82 11.52 6.63
CA GLY A 213 -1.75 11.89 5.71
C GLY A 213 -0.47 12.37 6.42
N THR A 214 0.67 12.21 5.74
CA THR A 214 2.00 12.54 6.25
C THR A 214 2.46 13.94 5.83
N LEU A 215 3.67 14.34 6.22
CA LEU A 215 4.32 15.56 5.73
C LEU A 215 5.10 15.36 4.41
N GLY A 216 5.02 14.15 3.81
CA GLY A 216 5.69 13.81 2.55
C GLY A 216 6.15 12.36 2.46
N CYS A 217 6.22 11.66 3.57
CA CYS A 217 6.46 10.22 3.66
C CYS A 217 5.29 9.40 3.07
N VAL A 218 5.44 8.09 3.10
CA VAL A 218 4.34 7.13 2.88
C VAL A 218 4.20 6.29 4.14
N SER A 219 3.01 6.24 4.75
CA SER A 219 2.75 5.41 5.92
C SER A 219 1.90 4.19 5.56
N VAL A 220 2.14 3.09 6.27
CA VAL A 220 1.46 1.81 6.08
C VAL A 220 1.26 1.11 7.41
N PRO A 221 0.29 0.19 7.55
CA PRO A 221 0.11 -0.59 8.76
C PRO A 221 1.40 -1.32 9.19
N GLU A 222 1.59 -1.52 10.50
CA GLU A 222 2.75 -2.20 11.07
C GLU A 222 3.01 -3.57 10.39
N SER A 223 1.96 -4.37 10.17
CA SER A 223 2.07 -5.65 9.47
C SER A 223 2.62 -5.54 8.05
N ALA A 224 2.39 -4.42 7.37
CA ALA A 224 2.95 -4.13 6.06
C ALA A 224 4.44 -3.77 6.18
N MET A 225 4.82 -2.93 7.15
CA MET A 225 6.22 -2.58 7.40
C MET A 225 7.06 -3.80 7.74
N GLU A 226 6.61 -4.63 8.68
CA GLU A 226 7.30 -5.89 9.02
C GLU A 226 7.44 -6.83 7.82
N TYR A 227 6.37 -6.96 7.00
CA TYR A 227 6.42 -7.79 5.80
C TYR A 227 7.45 -7.25 4.80
N LEU A 228 7.44 -5.94 4.53
CA LEU A 228 8.37 -5.30 3.60
C LEU A 228 9.81 -5.42 4.09
N LEU A 229 10.09 -5.17 5.38
CA LEU A 229 11.42 -5.29 5.97
C LEU A 229 11.99 -6.70 5.79
N ARG A 230 11.21 -7.76 6.07
CA ARG A 230 11.64 -9.15 5.89
C ARG A 230 11.74 -9.57 4.42
N ARG A 231 11.02 -8.90 3.52
CA ARG A 231 10.89 -9.34 2.12
C ARG A 231 11.80 -8.61 1.14
N LEU A 232 12.04 -7.31 1.34
CA LEU A 232 12.90 -6.54 0.45
C LEU A 232 14.36 -7.01 0.57
N ASP A 233 14.97 -7.34 -0.58
CA ASP A 233 16.34 -7.84 -0.67
C ASP A 233 17.19 -6.92 -1.57
N PRO A 234 18.30 -6.37 -1.09
CA PRO A 234 19.21 -5.56 -1.91
C PRO A 234 19.67 -6.26 -3.21
N LYS A 235 19.76 -7.61 -3.21
CA LYS A 235 20.11 -8.41 -4.39
C LYS A 235 19.05 -8.30 -5.49
N ASP A 236 17.80 -8.09 -5.12
CA ASP A 236 16.67 -7.90 -6.02
C ASP A 236 16.46 -6.43 -6.41
N LYS A 237 17.35 -5.53 -5.95
CA LYS A 237 17.39 -4.11 -6.28
C LYS A 237 16.00 -3.46 -6.14
N PRO A 238 15.43 -3.44 -4.93
CA PRO A 238 14.08 -2.95 -4.69
C PRO A 238 13.96 -1.47 -5.06
N VAL A 239 12.83 -1.14 -5.67
CA VAL A 239 12.46 0.25 -5.98
C VAL A 239 11.07 0.53 -5.48
N ILE A 240 10.81 1.79 -5.17
CA ILE A 240 9.46 2.31 -5.00
C ILE A 240 9.07 3.13 -6.22
N VAL A 241 7.85 2.88 -6.72
CA VAL A 241 7.19 3.68 -7.76
C VAL A 241 5.99 4.33 -7.10
N MET A 242 6.00 5.63 -6.93
CA MET A 242 5.00 6.33 -6.14
C MET A 242 4.47 7.58 -6.83
N GLY A 243 3.16 7.82 -6.66
CA GLY A 243 2.46 8.96 -7.24
C GLY A 243 0.95 8.72 -7.37
N ASP A 244 0.21 9.74 -7.72
CA ASP A 244 -1.19 9.57 -8.08
C ASP A 244 -1.37 8.75 -9.37
N LYS A 245 -2.51 8.07 -9.47
CA LYS A 245 -2.82 7.17 -10.59
C LYS A 245 -2.70 7.83 -11.97
N ALA A 246 -2.97 9.14 -12.07
CA ALA A 246 -2.88 9.85 -13.35
C ALA A 246 -1.43 10.07 -13.78
N ASN A 247 -0.56 10.51 -12.86
CA ASN A 247 0.87 10.69 -13.14
C ASN A 247 1.60 9.38 -13.40
N LEU A 248 1.25 8.30 -12.68
CA LEU A 248 1.89 7.00 -12.85
C LEU A 248 1.56 6.33 -14.19
N ARG A 249 0.40 6.64 -14.79
CA ARG A 249 -0.03 6.09 -16.09
C ARG A 249 0.62 6.75 -17.31
N LEU A 250 1.35 7.84 -17.11
CA LEU A 250 2.15 8.48 -18.15
C LEU A 250 3.41 7.62 -18.43
#